data_23a4b2856d66d23c520b6586cefeb553
#
_entry.id   23a4b2856d66d23c520b6586cefeb553
#
_cell.length_a   1.000
_cell.length_b   1.000
_cell.length_c   1.000
_cell.angle_alpha   90.00
_cell.angle_beta   90.00
_cell.angle_gamma   90.00
#
_symmetry.space_group_name_H-M   'P 1'
#
loop_
_entity.id
_entity.type
_entity.pdbx_description
1 polymer ?
#
loop_
_entity_poly.entity_id
_entity_poly.type
_entity_poly.pdbx_seq_one_letter_code
_entity_poly.pdbx_strand_id
1 'polypeptide(L)'
;MSSTNRGYDRHATDYYVTPKDAVRIFLKHFRDDVLKGEFFDDTTGFGQAPQLCEYLDPCAGGDGGHDMTYPYVIKETFNPEILTTIDIREDSRAERKEDYLDAKIDIPPDIIITNPPFYLAKEIIEKALSDVKGYGYVIMLLRLNFFGSNDRFKFFQRQMPIASYVHHRRFSFTDNSKTDSIEYMHAVWQKDTAPEFTMLKVI
;
A
#
# COMPACT_ATOMS: atom_id res chain seq x y z
N MET A 1 26.02 -14.48 -2.64
CA MET A 1 25.55 -14.37 -1.24
C MET A 1 24.04 -14.27 -1.31
N SER A 2 23.31 -15.19 -0.70
CA SER A 2 21.84 -15.20 -0.72
C SER A 2 21.31 -14.08 0.18
N SER A 3 20.59 -13.13 -0.37
CA SER A 3 19.93 -12.02 0.35
C SER A 3 18.74 -12.48 1.22
N THR A 4 18.48 -13.78 1.29
CA THR A 4 17.34 -14.38 1.98
C THR A 4 17.64 -14.83 3.41
N ASN A 5 18.89 -14.73 3.88
CA ASN A 5 19.26 -15.12 5.23
C ASN A 5 19.15 -13.93 6.20
N ARG A 6 17.92 -13.44 6.41
CA ARG A 6 17.63 -12.60 7.57
C ARG A 6 17.65 -13.53 8.78
N GLY A 7 18.59 -13.26 9.69
CA GLY A 7 18.74 -14.02 10.93
C GLY A 7 17.42 -14.10 11.72
N TYR A 8 17.47 -14.82 12.80
CA TYR A 8 16.46 -15.31 13.75
C TYR A 8 15.29 -14.37 14.16
N ASP A 9 15.16 -13.14 13.62
CA ASP A 9 14.18 -12.12 14.02
C ASP A 9 13.04 -11.89 13.01
N ARG A 10 12.59 -12.94 12.30
CA ARG A 10 11.34 -12.84 11.55
C ARG A 10 10.17 -12.85 12.53
N HIS A 11 9.41 -11.78 12.56
CA HIS A 11 8.12 -11.78 13.23
C HIS A 11 7.25 -12.87 12.60
N ALA A 12 6.57 -13.68 13.43
CA ALA A 12 5.80 -14.85 12.97
C ALA A 12 4.69 -14.47 11.95
N THR A 13 4.27 -13.21 11.94
CA THR A 13 3.23 -12.65 11.06
C THR A 13 3.77 -11.67 9.99
N ASP A 14 5.10 -11.67 9.74
CA ASP A 14 5.77 -10.75 8.79
C ASP A 14 5.44 -9.25 9.02
N TYR A 15 5.19 -8.88 10.29
CA TYR A 15 4.87 -7.50 10.68
C TYR A 15 6.14 -6.64 10.79
N TYR A 16 6.12 -5.51 10.11
CA TYR A 16 7.19 -4.52 10.08
C TYR A 16 6.63 -3.11 10.15
N VAL A 17 7.12 -2.31 11.09
CA VAL A 17 6.70 -0.90 11.23
C VAL A 17 7.25 -0.07 10.07
N THR A 18 6.38 0.37 9.19
CA THR A 18 6.76 1.22 8.04
C THR A 18 7.19 2.61 8.53
N PRO A 19 8.31 3.17 8.03
CA PRO A 19 8.71 4.53 8.41
C PRO A 19 7.68 5.58 8.00
N LYS A 20 7.18 6.38 8.95
CA LYS A 20 6.17 7.42 8.71
C LYS A 20 6.59 8.43 7.65
N ASP A 21 7.87 8.81 7.62
CA ASP A 21 8.40 9.78 6.64
C ASP A 21 8.33 9.25 5.20
N ALA A 22 8.55 7.94 5.01
CA ALA A 22 8.39 7.34 3.69
C ALA A 22 6.95 7.43 3.19
N VAL A 23 5.97 7.18 4.07
CA VAL A 23 4.55 7.31 3.73
C VAL A 23 4.18 8.79 3.46
N ARG A 24 4.69 9.76 4.26
CA ARG A 24 4.47 11.20 4.01
C ARG A 24 4.99 11.64 2.65
N ILE A 25 6.22 11.26 2.31
CA ILE A 25 6.83 11.58 1.02
C ILE A 25 5.99 11.00 -0.11
N PHE A 26 5.60 9.73 0.00
CA PHE A 26 4.75 9.08 -1.00
C PHE A 26 3.39 9.78 -1.15
N LEU A 27 2.65 10.01 -0.06
CA LEU A 27 1.31 10.63 -0.13
C LEU A 27 1.34 12.03 -0.73
N LYS A 28 2.42 12.80 -0.50
CA LYS A 28 2.61 14.09 -1.16
C LYS A 28 2.70 13.93 -2.68
N HIS A 29 3.54 13.00 -3.17
CA HIS A 29 3.67 12.74 -4.60
C HIS A 29 2.40 12.15 -5.20
N PHE A 30 1.78 11.20 -4.54
CA PHE A 30 0.50 10.61 -4.99
C PHE A 30 -0.60 11.68 -5.14
N ARG A 31 -0.72 12.59 -4.15
CA ARG A 31 -1.66 13.71 -4.25
C ARG A 31 -1.36 14.60 -5.44
N ASP A 32 -0.10 15.00 -5.62
CA ASP A 32 0.28 16.00 -6.61
C ASP A 32 0.32 15.44 -8.03
N ASP A 33 0.74 14.17 -8.20
CA ASP A 33 0.89 13.52 -9.52
C ASP A 33 -0.40 12.82 -9.97
N VAL A 34 -1.16 12.19 -9.06
CA VAL A 34 -2.31 11.33 -9.38
C VAL A 34 -3.64 12.00 -9.05
N LEU A 35 -3.82 12.50 -7.82
CA LEU A 35 -5.11 13.07 -7.40
C LEU A 35 -5.38 14.49 -7.93
N LYS A 36 -4.33 15.26 -8.24
CA LYS A 36 -4.43 16.64 -8.75
C LYS A 36 -3.76 16.83 -10.11
N GLY A 37 -3.04 15.84 -10.58
CA GLY A 37 -2.06 15.98 -11.63
C GLY A 37 -2.52 15.63 -13.04
N GLU A 38 -1.53 15.58 -13.95
CA GLU A 38 -1.68 15.35 -15.40
C GLU A 38 -2.28 13.97 -15.77
N PHE A 39 -2.37 13.04 -14.82
CA PHE A 39 -3.02 11.73 -15.03
C PHE A 39 -4.52 11.76 -14.78
N PHE A 40 -5.04 12.95 -14.46
CA PHE A 40 -6.45 13.17 -14.19
C PHE A 40 -7.22 13.24 -15.51
N ASP A 41 -7.93 12.18 -15.85
CA ASP A 41 -8.90 12.20 -16.92
C ASP A 41 -10.24 12.71 -16.36
N ASP A 42 -10.61 13.93 -16.74
CA ASP A 42 -11.87 14.60 -16.35
C ASP A 42 -13.12 13.78 -16.77
N THR A 43 -12.93 12.78 -17.64
CA THR A 43 -14.01 11.91 -18.13
C THR A 43 -14.39 10.81 -17.15
N THR A 44 -13.52 10.45 -16.21
CA THR A 44 -13.76 9.37 -15.23
C THR A 44 -14.45 9.85 -13.95
N GLY A 45 -14.60 11.15 -13.75
CA GLY A 45 -15.30 11.74 -12.60
C GLY A 45 -14.62 11.54 -11.24
N PHE A 46 -13.40 11.01 -11.19
CA PHE A 46 -12.67 10.70 -9.96
C PHE A 46 -11.81 11.90 -9.51
N GLY A 47 -12.45 13.03 -9.27
CA GLY A 47 -11.84 14.27 -8.76
C GLY A 47 -12.22 14.58 -7.33
N GLN A 48 -12.33 13.58 -6.48
CA GLN A 48 -12.61 13.85 -5.07
C GLN A 48 -11.37 14.40 -4.38
N ALA A 49 -11.57 15.47 -3.62
CA ALA A 49 -10.54 15.96 -2.72
C ALA A 49 -10.13 14.83 -1.74
N PRO A 50 -8.84 14.60 -1.46
CA PRO A 50 -8.38 13.47 -0.64
C PRO A 50 -9.08 13.35 0.72
N GLN A 51 -9.54 14.44 1.30
CA GLN A 51 -10.29 14.47 2.57
C GLN A 51 -11.70 13.89 2.46
N LEU A 52 -12.27 13.83 1.25
CA LEU A 52 -13.61 13.27 1.00
C LEU A 52 -13.55 11.79 0.58
N CYS A 53 -12.34 11.25 0.36
CA CYS A 53 -12.17 9.84 0.03
C CYS A 53 -12.34 8.96 1.27
N GLU A 54 -12.94 7.80 1.08
CA GLU A 54 -12.99 6.70 2.05
C GLU A 54 -11.74 5.84 1.90
N TYR A 55 -11.03 5.61 3.00
CA TYR A 55 -9.79 4.85 3.03
C TYR A 55 -9.96 3.51 3.73
N LEU A 56 -9.23 2.49 3.26
CA LEU A 56 -9.06 1.22 3.94
C LEU A 56 -7.57 0.85 4.00
N ASP A 57 -7.08 0.54 5.20
CA ASP A 57 -5.80 -0.14 5.40
C ASP A 57 -6.06 -1.58 5.86
N PRO A 58 -5.90 -2.59 4.96
CA PRO A 58 -6.23 -3.97 5.27
C PRO A 58 -5.13 -4.76 6.01
N CYS A 59 -3.97 -4.16 6.26
CA CYS A 59 -2.89 -4.74 7.07
C CYS A 59 -2.30 -3.64 7.97
N ALA A 60 -3.17 -3.00 8.75
CA ALA A 60 -2.90 -1.72 9.39
C ALA A 60 -1.77 -1.73 10.43
N GLY A 61 -1.45 -2.89 10.98
CA GLY A 61 -0.39 -3.02 11.95
C GLY A 61 -0.73 -2.34 13.27
N GLY A 62 0.27 -1.67 13.84
CA GLY A 62 0.19 -1.07 15.17
C GLY A 62 0.26 -2.12 16.28
N ASP A 63 0.69 -1.70 17.47
CA ASP A 63 0.74 -2.51 18.69
C ASP A 63 0.81 -1.62 19.93
N GLY A 64 1.16 -2.18 21.09
CA GLY A 64 1.31 -1.43 22.35
C GLY A 64 2.35 -0.30 22.29
N GLY A 65 3.35 -0.37 21.42
CA GLY A 65 4.46 0.58 21.28
C GLY A 65 4.44 1.41 20.00
N HIS A 66 3.72 0.97 18.96
CA HIS A 66 3.76 1.58 17.64
C HIS A 66 2.37 1.95 17.13
N ASP A 67 2.29 3.10 16.45
CA ASP A 67 1.08 3.49 15.73
C ASP A 67 0.87 2.64 14.47
N MET A 68 -0.38 2.56 14.01
CA MET A 68 -0.72 2.14 12.66
C MET A 68 -0.21 3.21 11.68
N THR A 69 0.89 2.94 10.97
CA THR A 69 1.63 3.99 10.24
C THR A 69 0.78 4.66 9.16
N TYR A 70 0.14 3.89 8.28
CA TYR A 70 -0.69 4.47 7.21
C TYR A 70 -1.88 5.24 7.77
N PRO A 71 -2.71 4.70 8.67
CA PRO A 71 -3.80 5.44 9.29
C PRO A 71 -3.35 6.74 9.96
N TYR A 72 -2.21 6.70 10.68
CA TYR A 72 -1.66 7.89 11.32
C TYR A 72 -1.29 8.97 10.30
N VAL A 73 -0.52 8.62 9.25
CA VAL A 73 -0.04 9.59 8.26
C VAL A 73 -1.17 10.07 7.34
N ILE A 74 -2.14 9.23 7.00
CA ILE A 74 -3.32 9.61 6.22
C ILE A 74 -4.15 10.63 6.99
N LYS A 75 -4.40 10.42 8.27
CA LYS A 75 -5.12 11.38 9.14
C LYS A 75 -4.36 12.71 9.23
N GLU A 76 -3.03 12.65 9.40
CA GLU A 76 -2.18 13.86 9.45
C GLU A 76 -2.20 14.64 8.12
N THR A 77 -2.19 13.94 6.97
CA THR A 77 -2.00 14.56 5.65
C THR A 77 -3.31 15.00 4.99
N PHE A 78 -4.35 14.19 5.09
CA PHE A 78 -5.62 14.37 4.38
C PHE A 78 -6.82 14.57 5.30
N ASN A 79 -6.75 14.10 6.55
CA ASN A 79 -7.82 14.15 7.55
C ASN A 79 -9.19 13.67 7.01
N PRO A 80 -9.27 12.44 6.45
CA PRO A 80 -10.52 11.92 5.91
C PRO A 80 -11.54 11.66 7.02
N GLU A 81 -12.83 11.70 6.65
CA GLU A 81 -13.93 11.35 7.58
C GLU A 81 -13.98 9.86 7.86
N ILE A 82 -13.71 9.02 6.85
CA ILE A 82 -13.78 7.56 6.94
C ILE A 82 -12.42 6.94 6.62
N LEU A 83 -11.88 6.23 7.59
CA LEU A 83 -10.67 5.42 7.46
C LEU A 83 -10.84 4.15 8.27
N THR A 84 -11.10 3.05 7.58
CA THR A 84 -11.29 1.71 8.16
C THR A 84 -9.95 0.98 8.24
N THR A 85 -9.76 0.17 9.28
CA THR A 85 -8.53 -0.57 9.48
C THR A 85 -8.82 -2.05 9.78
N ILE A 86 -8.08 -2.94 9.12
CA ILE A 86 -8.13 -4.40 9.34
C ILE A 86 -6.70 -4.89 9.63
N ASP A 87 -6.57 -5.85 10.49
CA ASP A 87 -5.32 -6.59 10.71
C ASP A 87 -5.64 -7.96 11.29
N ILE A 88 -4.92 -8.99 10.87
CA ILE A 88 -5.15 -10.37 11.36
C ILE A 88 -4.65 -10.57 12.80
N ARG A 89 -3.75 -9.70 13.27
CA ARG A 89 -3.10 -9.87 14.57
C ARG A 89 -3.99 -9.37 15.72
N GLU A 90 -4.08 -10.17 16.77
CA GLU A 90 -4.85 -9.84 17.97
C GLU A 90 -4.29 -8.62 18.74
N ASP A 91 -2.97 -8.40 18.71
CA ASP A 91 -2.29 -7.28 19.36
C ASP A 91 -2.30 -5.99 18.53
N SER A 92 -2.80 -6.03 17.31
CA SER A 92 -2.97 -4.85 16.45
C SER A 92 -3.95 -3.85 17.05
N ARG A 93 -3.80 -2.57 16.67
CA ARG A 93 -4.74 -1.48 16.98
C ARG A 93 -5.85 -1.31 15.93
N ALA A 94 -5.93 -2.21 14.94
CA ALA A 94 -6.97 -2.16 13.91
C ALA A 94 -8.37 -2.31 14.51
N GLU A 95 -9.36 -1.68 13.88
CA GLU A 95 -10.77 -1.74 14.29
C GLU A 95 -11.37 -3.13 14.10
N ARG A 96 -10.97 -3.80 13.00
CA ARG A 96 -11.39 -5.17 12.69
C ARG A 96 -10.18 -6.09 12.77
N LYS A 97 -10.29 -7.16 13.57
CA LYS A 97 -9.24 -8.18 13.74
C LYS A 97 -9.65 -9.44 13.01
N GLU A 98 -9.25 -9.54 11.75
CA GLU A 98 -9.60 -10.64 10.86
C GLU A 98 -8.62 -10.73 9.69
N ASP A 99 -8.60 -11.87 9.02
CA ASP A 99 -7.85 -12.00 7.77
C ASP A 99 -8.55 -11.20 6.67
N TYR A 100 -7.83 -10.21 6.09
CA TYR A 100 -8.36 -9.41 5.00
C TYR A 100 -8.79 -10.26 3.81
N LEU A 101 -8.10 -11.37 3.52
CA LEU A 101 -8.45 -12.24 2.39
C LEU A 101 -9.85 -12.86 2.53
N ASP A 102 -10.32 -13.06 3.76
CA ASP A 102 -11.65 -13.57 4.08
C ASP A 102 -12.65 -12.46 4.43
N ALA A 103 -12.16 -11.24 4.70
CA ALA A 103 -13.00 -10.13 5.15
C ALA A 103 -13.99 -9.68 4.08
N LYS A 104 -15.22 -9.40 4.51
CA LYS A 104 -16.25 -8.80 3.65
C LYS A 104 -16.19 -7.28 3.74
N ILE A 105 -16.10 -6.62 2.61
CA ILE A 105 -16.14 -5.17 2.47
C ILE A 105 -17.50 -4.78 1.90
N ASP A 106 -18.42 -4.37 2.78
CA ASP A 106 -19.80 -4.05 2.39
C ASP A 106 -19.89 -2.71 1.64
N ILE A 107 -19.05 -1.74 2.01
CA ILE A 107 -18.97 -0.43 1.35
C ILE A 107 -17.60 -0.33 0.70
N PRO A 108 -17.52 -0.35 -0.64
CA PRO A 108 -16.25 -0.22 -1.34
C PRO A 108 -15.59 1.13 -1.03
N PRO A 109 -14.33 1.17 -0.54
CA PRO A 109 -13.62 2.41 -0.31
C PRO A 109 -13.12 3.04 -1.62
N ASP A 110 -12.77 4.32 -1.59
CA ASP A 110 -12.14 5.01 -2.72
C ASP A 110 -10.66 4.63 -2.86
N ILE A 111 -9.98 4.42 -1.72
CA ILE A 111 -8.53 4.13 -1.69
C ILE A 111 -8.26 3.00 -0.70
N ILE A 112 -7.60 1.95 -1.18
CA ILE A 112 -7.01 0.89 -0.34
C ILE A 112 -5.50 1.09 -0.34
N ILE A 113 -4.91 1.26 0.83
CA ILE A 113 -3.47 1.52 0.96
C ILE A 113 -2.88 0.76 2.15
N THR A 114 -1.79 0.02 1.93
CA THR A 114 -1.17 -0.79 2.99
C THR A 114 0.28 -1.20 2.70
N ASN A 115 0.94 -1.72 3.73
CA ASN A 115 2.14 -2.54 3.64
C ASN A 115 1.75 -4.01 3.85
N PRO A 116 1.48 -4.78 2.80
CA PRO A 116 1.02 -6.16 2.94
C PRO A 116 2.17 -7.10 3.34
N PRO A 117 1.90 -8.26 3.95
CA PRO A 117 2.88 -9.33 4.03
C PRO A 117 3.33 -9.72 2.62
N PHE A 118 4.64 -9.60 2.35
CA PHE A 118 5.17 -9.67 0.98
C PHE A 118 4.91 -11.00 0.26
N TYR A 119 4.74 -12.08 1.02
CA TYR A 119 4.44 -13.41 0.44
C TYR A 119 2.99 -13.55 -0.04
N LEU A 120 2.06 -12.72 0.47
CA LEU A 120 0.65 -12.63 0.07
C LEU A 120 0.33 -11.38 -0.76
N ALA A 121 1.34 -10.62 -1.14
CA ALA A 121 1.12 -9.31 -1.75
C ALA A 121 0.25 -9.38 -3.03
N LYS A 122 0.43 -10.42 -3.86
CA LYS A 122 -0.36 -10.58 -5.09
C LYS A 122 -1.83 -10.84 -4.77
N GLU A 123 -2.12 -11.76 -3.86
CA GLU A 123 -3.47 -12.14 -3.45
C GLU A 123 -4.21 -10.94 -2.83
N ILE A 124 -3.49 -10.17 -1.98
CA ILE A 124 -4.02 -8.95 -1.36
C ILE A 124 -4.31 -7.89 -2.42
N ILE A 125 -3.43 -7.70 -3.43
CA ILE A 125 -3.68 -6.76 -4.53
C ILE A 125 -4.91 -7.18 -5.34
N GLU A 126 -5.02 -8.46 -5.72
CA GLU A 126 -6.17 -8.97 -6.49
C GLU A 126 -7.49 -8.77 -5.74
N LYS A 127 -7.51 -9.05 -4.42
CA LYS A 127 -8.68 -8.78 -3.58
C LYS A 127 -8.96 -7.28 -3.45
N ALA A 128 -7.95 -6.45 -3.18
CA ALA A 128 -8.11 -5.01 -3.04
C ALA A 128 -8.69 -4.37 -4.33
N LEU A 129 -8.24 -4.83 -5.51
CA LEU A 129 -8.81 -4.40 -6.78
C LEU A 129 -10.27 -4.85 -6.97
N SER A 130 -10.68 -5.96 -6.35
CA SER A 130 -12.08 -6.36 -6.31
C SER A 130 -12.91 -5.46 -5.40
N ASP A 131 -12.37 -5.12 -4.22
CA ASP A 131 -13.09 -4.45 -3.13
C ASP A 131 -13.20 -2.93 -3.30
N VAL A 132 -12.22 -2.29 -3.95
CA VAL A 132 -12.21 -0.83 -4.15
C VAL A 132 -13.31 -0.38 -5.11
N LYS A 133 -13.80 0.85 -5.00
CA LYS A 133 -14.76 1.45 -5.97
C LYS A 133 -14.24 1.39 -7.41
N GLY A 134 -15.13 1.47 -8.39
CA GLY A 134 -14.74 1.68 -9.79
C GLY A 134 -13.87 2.93 -9.92
N TYR A 135 -12.77 2.83 -10.66
CA TYR A 135 -11.71 3.84 -10.78
C TYR A 135 -11.01 4.22 -9.45
N GLY A 136 -11.30 3.56 -8.34
CA GLY A 136 -10.59 3.73 -7.07
C GLY A 136 -9.16 3.21 -7.12
N TYR A 137 -8.37 3.58 -6.12
CA TYR A 137 -6.94 3.29 -6.09
C TYR A 137 -6.58 2.18 -5.11
N VAL A 138 -5.68 1.30 -5.54
CA VAL A 138 -5.03 0.30 -4.70
C VAL A 138 -3.55 0.62 -4.64
N ILE A 139 -3.03 0.83 -3.43
CA ILE A 139 -1.66 1.29 -3.20
C ILE A 139 -0.97 0.31 -2.25
N MET A 140 0.15 -0.25 -2.69
CA MET A 140 0.90 -1.24 -1.91
C MET A 140 2.36 -0.85 -1.77
N LEU A 141 2.88 -0.93 -0.55
CA LEU A 141 4.32 -0.90 -0.33
C LEU A 141 4.90 -2.27 -0.67
N LEU A 142 5.80 -2.30 -1.63
CA LEU A 142 6.36 -3.54 -2.17
C LEU A 142 7.88 -3.43 -2.28
N ARG A 143 8.53 -4.58 -2.31
CA ARG A 143 9.94 -4.67 -2.73
C ARG A 143 10.03 -4.42 -4.23
N LEU A 144 11.09 -3.73 -4.68
CA LEU A 144 11.26 -3.44 -6.10
C LEU A 144 11.32 -4.71 -6.97
N ASN A 145 11.83 -5.82 -6.44
CA ASN A 145 11.87 -7.11 -7.13
C ASN A 145 10.49 -7.79 -7.29
N PHE A 146 9.42 -7.16 -6.82
CA PHE A 146 8.05 -7.66 -7.05
C PHE A 146 7.73 -7.78 -8.54
N PHE A 147 8.31 -6.93 -9.39
CA PHE A 147 8.15 -7.00 -10.85
C PHE A 147 8.87 -8.20 -11.49
N GLY A 148 9.90 -8.74 -10.87
CA GLY A 148 10.78 -9.78 -11.45
C GLY A 148 10.39 -11.21 -11.04
N SER A 149 9.21 -11.70 -11.41
CA SER A 149 8.81 -13.07 -11.14
C SER A 149 7.95 -13.66 -12.27
N ASN A 150 8.28 -14.89 -12.68
CA ASN A 150 7.47 -15.63 -13.64
C ASN A 150 6.03 -15.87 -13.17
N ASP A 151 5.84 -16.12 -11.88
CA ASP A 151 4.52 -16.38 -11.29
C ASP A 151 3.61 -15.15 -11.38
N ARG A 152 4.19 -13.95 -11.38
CA ARG A 152 3.46 -12.68 -11.49
C ARG A 152 3.37 -12.14 -12.91
N PHE A 153 4.05 -12.75 -13.88
CA PHE A 153 4.04 -12.27 -15.26
C PHE A 153 2.62 -12.17 -15.84
N LYS A 154 1.80 -13.23 -15.67
CA LYS A 154 0.39 -13.23 -16.12
C LYS A 154 -0.48 -12.20 -15.39
N PHE A 155 -0.16 -11.92 -14.11
CA PHE A 155 -0.83 -10.88 -13.35
C PHE A 155 -0.54 -9.50 -13.97
N PHE A 156 0.72 -9.16 -14.24
CA PHE A 156 1.10 -7.88 -14.84
C PHE A 156 0.58 -7.68 -16.26
N GLN A 157 0.38 -8.75 -17.03
CA GLN A 157 -0.25 -8.64 -18.34
C GLN A 157 -1.71 -8.15 -18.28
N ARG A 158 -2.37 -8.30 -17.14
CA ARG A 158 -3.78 -7.91 -16.94
C ARG A 158 -3.94 -6.71 -16.01
N GLN A 159 -3.02 -6.55 -15.09
CA GLN A 159 -3.10 -5.60 -13.97
C GLN A 159 -1.73 -4.91 -13.76
N MET A 160 -1.31 -4.10 -14.73
CA MET A 160 -0.12 -3.26 -14.56
C MET A 160 -0.49 -2.06 -13.68
N PRO A 161 0.35 -1.67 -12.70
CA PRO A 161 0.12 -0.45 -11.94
C PRO A 161 0.24 0.78 -12.84
N ILE A 162 -0.56 1.81 -12.58
CA ILE A 162 -0.48 3.10 -13.29
C ILE A 162 0.81 3.85 -12.94
N ALA A 163 1.29 3.70 -11.70
CA ALA A 163 2.50 4.37 -11.21
C ALA A 163 3.26 3.53 -10.20
N SER A 164 4.57 3.74 -10.13
CA SER A 164 5.48 3.12 -9.16
C SER A 164 6.45 4.17 -8.63
N TYR A 165 6.36 4.46 -7.34
CA TYR A 165 7.19 5.42 -6.64
C TYR A 165 8.29 4.71 -5.88
N VAL A 166 9.51 4.74 -6.42
CA VAL A 166 10.67 4.06 -5.84
C VAL A 166 11.33 4.96 -4.82
N HIS A 167 11.45 4.49 -3.59
CA HIS A 167 12.14 5.23 -2.53
C HIS A 167 13.65 5.16 -2.74
N HIS A 168 14.32 6.32 -2.84
CA HIS A 168 15.78 6.39 -2.97
C HIS A 168 16.51 6.05 -1.67
N ARG A 169 15.83 6.18 -0.52
CA ARG A 169 16.36 5.81 0.79
C ARG A 169 15.92 4.42 1.19
N ARG A 170 16.86 3.63 1.70
CA ARG A 170 16.55 2.31 2.29
C ARG A 170 15.80 2.48 3.60
N PHE A 171 14.81 1.64 3.81
CA PHE A 171 14.00 1.66 5.02
C PHE A 171 14.69 0.93 6.18
N SER A 172 14.46 1.45 7.39
CA SER A 172 14.64 0.70 8.63
C SER A 172 13.26 0.35 9.17
N PHE A 173 12.97 -0.94 9.25
CA PHE A 173 11.70 -1.44 9.81
C PHE A 173 11.87 -1.88 11.27
N THR A 174 13.02 -1.63 11.86
CA THR A 174 13.37 -2.03 13.23
C THR A 174 13.90 -0.82 13.98
N ASP A 175 13.67 -0.79 15.29
CA ASP A 175 14.11 0.31 16.17
C ASP A 175 15.65 0.41 16.32
N ASN A 176 16.40 -0.54 15.73
CA ASN A 176 17.87 -0.56 15.82
C ASN A 176 18.56 0.29 14.73
N SER A 177 17.81 1.08 13.95
CA SER A 177 18.30 1.95 12.87
C SER A 177 19.11 1.23 11.76
N LYS A 178 19.08 -0.10 11.71
CA LYS A 178 19.71 -0.84 10.62
C LYS A 178 18.77 -0.82 9.40
N THR A 179 19.27 -0.26 8.31
CA THR A 179 18.52 -0.24 7.04
C THR A 179 18.48 -1.61 6.42
N ASP A 180 17.36 -1.95 5.79
CA ASP A 180 17.25 -3.12 4.93
C ASP A 180 18.18 -2.99 3.71
N SER A 181 18.63 -4.11 3.18
CA SER A 181 19.45 -4.17 1.96
C SER A 181 18.61 -4.15 0.67
N ILE A 182 17.31 -3.98 0.79
CA ILE A 182 16.32 -4.09 -0.29
C ILE A 182 15.73 -2.70 -0.56
N GLU A 183 15.49 -2.41 -1.83
CA GLU A 183 14.78 -1.22 -2.29
C GLU A 183 13.26 -1.46 -2.24
N TYR A 184 12.53 -0.41 -1.86
CA TYR A 184 11.08 -0.41 -1.72
C TYR A 184 10.43 0.62 -2.62
N MET A 185 9.18 0.34 -2.99
CA MET A 185 8.35 1.24 -3.78
C MET A 185 6.92 1.22 -3.28
N HIS A 186 6.19 2.33 -3.48
CA HIS A 186 4.74 2.30 -3.49
C HIS A 186 4.26 2.13 -4.92
N ALA A 187 3.60 1.02 -5.20
CA ALA A 187 2.96 0.79 -6.48
C ALA A 187 1.48 1.12 -6.40
N VAL A 188 0.96 1.81 -7.40
CA VAL A 188 -0.40 2.35 -7.48
C VAL A 188 -1.14 1.71 -8.65
N TRP A 189 -2.22 1.01 -8.37
CA TRP A 189 -3.20 0.54 -9.34
C TRP A 189 -4.43 1.42 -9.30
N GLN A 190 -5.09 1.55 -10.43
CA GLN A 190 -6.43 2.10 -10.52
C GLN A 190 -7.35 1.02 -11.06
N LYS A 191 -8.47 0.76 -10.38
CA LYS A 191 -9.46 -0.22 -10.82
C LYS A 191 -10.04 0.19 -12.17
N ASP A 192 -10.42 -0.79 -12.98
CA ASP A 192 -10.99 -0.61 -14.32
C ASP A 192 -10.06 0.09 -15.32
N THR A 193 -8.75 0.14 -15.02
CA THR A 193 -7.71 0.56 -15.96
C THR A 193 -6.73 -0.57 -16.21
N ALA A 194 -6.15 -0.63 -17.41
CA ALA A 194 -5.14 -1.62 -17.79
C ALA A 194 -4.05 -0.93 -18.64
N PRO A 195 -3.16 -0.14 -18.03
CA PRO A 195 -2.10 0.52 -18.75
C PRO A 195 -1.10 -0.51 -19.31
N GLU A 196 -0.56 -0.26 -20.48
CA GLU A 196 0.46 -1.11 -21.10
C GLU A 196 1.80 -1.04 -20.34
N PHE A 197 2.08 0.10 -19.71
CA PHE A 197 3.31 0.34 -18.93
C PHE A 197 3.01 1.19 -17.70
N THR A 198 3.86 1.11 -16.70
CA THR A 198 3.78 1.92 -15.47
C THR A 198 4.66 3.16 -15.57
N MET A 199 4.17 4.31 -15.07
CA MET A 199 5.05 5.44 -14.76
C MET A 199 5.96 5.07 -13.59
N LEU A 200 7.27 5.32 -13.69
CA LEU A 200 8.19 5.15 -12.59
C LEU A 200 8.78 6.51 -12.18
N LYS A 201 8.70 6.82 -10.88
CA LYS A 201 9.29 8.02 -10.28
C LYS A 201 10.13 7.64 -9.08
N VAL A 202 11.35 8.17 -9.00
CA VAL A 202 12.19 8.02 -7.80
C VAL A 202 11.88 9.18 -6.85
N ILE A 203 11.59 8.87 -5.58
CA ILE A 203 11.19 9.83 -4.54
C ILE A 203 12.05 9.73 -3.29
#